data_ed3b4da3eface2150a37e044d3731978
#
_entry.id   ed3b4da3eface2150a37e044d3731978
#
_cell.length_a   1.000
_cell.length_b   1.000
_cell.length_c   1.000
_cell.angle_alpha   90.00
_cell.angle_beta   90.00
_cell.angle_gamma   90.00
#
_symmetry.space_group_name_H-M   'P 1'
#
loop_
_entity.id
_entity.type
_entity.pdbx_description
1 polymer ?
#
loop_
_entity_poly.entity_id
_entity_poly.type
_entity_poly.pdbx_seq_one_letter_code
_entity_poly.pdbx_strand_id
1 'polypeptide(L)'
;MNIRKIAELAGVSVATVSRVFNHPERVLPETRERVLAVTREHNFTPNWFARGLTLGATKTIALLIPAIDSYFSQNIISGVETVAGNKGYVVLFCQTHGDQEVEFDFLKLMKTRKVDGIIQVQSQLSETDFHEPLSLNMPRVHIGKNQDCGCHMVCYLDYEEAAFRLVKHLLTLGHRYISLLYDDKRDGELADEMESGLKRAGREAQCEAHLSIFRAEDSAQGGYRAFQRMVQKGTIPDVLVTAGDLQAIGILKAARDGHISIPEDMALACFNDSPVCSVVSPAITSVEMPAAKLGMAAARLLFDSIEDDTRDPDILQEMILQPKLKIRESCGNKTGIFELFV
;
A
#
# COMPACT_ATOMS: atom_id res chain seq x y z
N MET A 1 -35.92 3.79 -18.24
CA MET A 1 -36.64 4.84 -17.50
C MET A 1 -35.69 6.00 -17.25
N ASN A 2 -36.21 7.27 -17.29
CA ASN A 2 -35.39 8.44 -16.96
C ASN A 2 -36.07 9.31 -15.89
N ILE A 3 -35.38 10.26 -15.30
CA ILE A 3 -35.85 11.10 -14.19
C ILE A 3 -37.08 11.94 -14.59
N ARG A 4 -37.19 12.34 -15.86
CA ARG A 4 -38.35 13.10 -16.37
C ARG A 4 -39.61 12.27 -16.31
N LYS A 5 -39.53 10.97 -16.67
CA LYS A 5 -40.69 10.08 -16.63
C LYS A 5 -41.12 9.74 -15.21
N ILE A 6 -40.17 9.62 -14.26
CA ILE A 6 -40.48 9.48 -12.83
C ILE A 6 -41.22 10.74 -12.31
N ALA A 7 -40.75 11.92 -12.69
CA ALA A 7 -41.39 13.19 -12.30
C ALA A 7 -42.84 13.27 -12.80
N GLU A 8 -43.06 12.89 -14.06
CA GLU A 8 -44.40 12.82 -14.67
C GLU A 8 -45.34 11.87 -13.92
N LEU A 9 -44.87 10.62 -13.69
CA LEU A 9 -45.67 9.60 -13.00
C LEU A 9 -45.95 9.93 -11.53
N ALA A 10 -45.01 10.57 -10.84
CA ALA A 10 -45.21 11.03 -9.47
C ALA A 10 -45.95 12.35 -9.34
N GLY A 11 -46.28 13.02 -10.46
CA GLY A 11 -47.00 14.31 -10.46
C GLY A 11 -46.21 15.45 -9.81
N VAL A 12 -44.86 15.45 -10.01
CA VAL A 12 -43.97 16.47 -9.45
C VAL A 12 -42.94 16.96 -10.46
N SER A 13 -42.23 18.02 -10.14
CA SER A 13 -41.14 18.51 -11.01
C SER A 13 -39.92 17.61 -10.94
N VAL A 14 -39.09 17.62 -12.00
CA VAL A 14 -37.78 16.94 -12.01
C VAL A 14 -36.90 17.40 -10.85
N ALA A 15 -36.97 18.69 -10.51
CA ALA A 15 -36.26 19.25 -9.36
C ALA A 15 -36.74 18.64 -8.03
N THR A 16 -38.03 18.35 -7.90
CA THR A 16 -38.58 17.68 -6.71
C THR A 16 -38.10 16.25 -6.61
N VAL A 17 -38.11 15.50 -7.73
CA VAL A 17 -37.53 14.13 -7.75
C VAL A 17 -36.05 14.16 -7.37
N SER A 18 -35.26 15.08 -7.91
CA SER A 18 -33.86 15.27 -7.55
C SER A 18 -33.67 15.55 -6.04
N ARG A 19 -34.52 16.42 -5.45
CA ARG A 19 -34.49 16.72 -4.02
C ARG A 19 -34.82 15.49 -3.15
N VAL A 20 -35.78 14.68 -3.56
CA VAL A 20 -36.12 13.44 -2.82
C VAL A 20 -34.90 12.53 -2.62
N PHE A 21 -34.02 12.47 -3.63
CA PHE A 21 -32.81 11.67 -3.56
C PHE A 21 -31.63 12.39 -2.90
N ASN A 22 -31.50 13.71 -3.06
CA ASN A 22 -30.32 14.45 -2.63
C ASN A 22 -30.51 15.16 -1.28
N HIS A 23 -31.70 15.60 -0.98
CA HIS A 23 -32.09 16.39 0.20
C HIS A 23 -33.46 15.95 0.70
N PRO A 24 -33.63 14.68 1.13
CA PRO A 24 -34.94 14.13 1.52
C PRO A 24 -35.57 14.89 2.69
N GLU A 25 -34.76 15.53 3.50
CA GLU A 25 -35.19 16.39 4.61
C GLU A 25 -35.89 17.69 4.18
N ARG A 26 -35.68 18.09 2.91
CA ARG A 26 -36.28 19.32 2.32
C ARG A 26 -37.57 19.05 1.52
N VAL A 27 -38.10 17.82 1.58
CA VAL A 27 -39.30 17.41 0.85
C VAL A 27 -40.33 16.89 1.85
N LEU A 28 -41.59 17.29 1.66
CA LEU A 28 -42.68 16.79 2.50
C LEU A 28 -42.75 15.25 2.47
N PRO A 29 -42.99 14.59 3.61
CA PRO A 29 -43.00 13.13 3.72
C PRO A 29 -43.91 12.44 2.69
N GLU A 30 -45.12 12.98 2.49
CA GLU A 30 -46.07 12.45 1.53
C GLU A 30 -45.55 12.50 0.08
N THR A 31 -44.92 13.61 -0.31
CA THR A 31 -44.35 13.77 -1.66
C THR A 31 -43.17 12.84 -1.85
N ARG A 32 -42.35 12.67 -0.80
CA ARG A 32 -41.19 11.75 -0.79
C ARG A 32 -41.68 10.32 -0.98
N GLU A 33 -42.66 9.86 -0.21
CA GLU A 33 -43.20 8.52 -0.30
C GLU A 33 -43.78 8.24 -1.71
N ARG A 34 -44.52 9.18 -2.28
CA ARG A 34 -45.09 9.06 -3.63
C ARG A 34 -43.99 8.88 -4.69
N VAL A 35 -42.92 9.68 -4.64
CA VAL A 35 -41.80 9.56 -5.57
C VAL A 35 -41.06 8.23 -5.39
N LEU A 36 -40.79 7.81 -4.14
CA LEU A 36 -40.15 6.55 -3.87
C LEU A 36 -41.00 5.33 -4.28
N ALA A 37 -42.31 5.39 -4.17
CA ALA A 37 -43.22 4.35 -4.65
C ALA A 37 -43.11 4.17 -6.17
N VAL A 38 -43.21 5.25 -6.92
CA VAL A 38 -43.05 5.24 -8.39
C VAL A 38 -41.66 4.75 -8.79
N THR A 39 -40.63 5.14 -8.06
CA THR A 39 -39.26 4.72 -8.30
C THR A 39 -39.09 3.19 -8.14
N ARG A 40 -39.68 2.62 -7.09
CA ARG A 40 -39.66 1.16 -6.82
C ARG A 40 -40.46 0.40 -7.86
N GLU A 41 -41.68 0.84 -8.20
CA GLU A 41 -42.54 0.21 -9.18
C GLU A 41 -41.87 0.08 -10.57
N HIS A 42 -41.09 1.09 -10.92
CA HIS A 42 -40.44 1.17 -12.23
C HIS A 42 -38.95 0.79 -12.22
N ASN A 43 -38.42 0.24 -11.14
CA ASN A 43 -36.99 -0.14 -10.96
C ASN A 43 -36.05 0.99 -11.43
N PHE A 44 -36.41 2.24 -11.13
CA PHE A 44 -35.58 3.38 -11.50
C PHE A 44 -34.43 3.55 -10.48
N THR A 45 -33.21 3.45 -10.97
CA THR A 45 -32.02 3.78 -10.18
C THR A 45 -31.52 5.17 -10.59
N PRO A 46 -31.41 6.12 -9.65
CA PRO A 46 -30.84 7.44 -9.96
C PRO A 46 -29.42 7.28 -10.51
N ASN A 47 -29.09 8.07 -11.51
CA ASN A 47 -27.73 8.08 -12.05
C ASN A 47 -26.78 8.79 -11.07
N TRP A 48 -25.88 8.06 -10.45
CA TRP A 48 -24.92 8.57 -9.49
C TRP A 48 -24.02 9.67 -10.08
N PHE A 49 -23.63 9.56 -11.35
CA PHE A 49 -22.82 10.58 -12.02
C PHE A 49 -23.59 11.91 -12.16
N ALA A 50 -24.88 11.84 -12.50
CA ALA A 50 -25.73 13.04 -12.57
C ALA A 50 -25.94 13.67 -11.18
N ARG A 51 -25.96 12.86 -10.13
CA ARG A 51 -26.03 13.29 -8.73
C ARG A 51 -24.75 14.02 -8.31
N GLY A 52 -23.58 13.46 -8.63
CA GLY A 52 -22.27 14.06 -8.34
C GLY A 52 -22.10 15.45 -8.98
N LEU A 53 -22.57 15.63 -10.21
CA LEU A 53 -22.58 16.93 -10.90
C LEU A 53 -23.43 18.00 -10.18
N THR A 54 -24.49 17.58 -9.49
CA THR A 54 -25.38 18.51 -8.78
C THR A 54 -24.88 18.83 -7.37
N LEU A 55 -24.17 17.88 -6.74
CA LEU A 55 -23.65 18.01 -5.37
C LEU A 55 -22.21 18.50 -5.31
N GLY A 56 -21.52 18.60 -6.44
CA GLY A 56 -20.09 18.97 -6.51
C GLY A 56 -19.13 17.86 -6.04
N ALA A 57 -19.65 16.67 -5.67
CA ALA A 57 -18.84 15.54 -5.20
C ALA A 57 -19.36 14.22 -5.79
N THR A 58 -18.47 13.40 -6.32
CA THR A 58 -18.81 12.11 -6.95
C THR A 58 -18.86 10.95 -5.95
N LYS A 59 -18.43 11.19 -4.72
CA LYS A 59 -18.23 10.16 -3.68
C LYS A 59 -17.38 8.99 -4.17
N THR A 60 -16.36 9.33 -4.96
CA THR A 60 -15.42 8.36 -5.53
C THR A 60 -14.01 8.87 -5.37
N ILE A 61 -13.13 8.03 -4.88
CA ILE A 61 -11.68 8.26 -4.88
C ILE A 61 -10.98 7.21 -5.75
N ALA A 62 -9.78 7.51 -6.21
CA ALA A 62 -8.94 6.55 -6.92
C ALA A 62 -7.76 6.11 -6.07
N LEU A 63 -7.40 4.83 -6.14
CA LEU A 63 -6.19 4.26 -5.59
C LEU A 63 -5.35 3.69 -6.74
N LEU A 64 -4.24 4.36 -7.06
CA LEU A 64 -3.27 3.91 -8.04
C LEU A 64 -2.18 3.11 -7.31
N ILE A 65 -1.95 1.86 -7.74
CA ILE A 65 -1.08 0.92 -7.03
C ILE A 65 -0.29 0.08 -8.04
N PRO A 66 1.02 -0.17 -7.82
CA PRO A 66 1.85 -0.92 -8.78
C PRO A 66 1.36 -2.34 -8.99
N ALA A 67 0.97 -3.03 -7.93
CA ALA A 67 0.53 -4.42 -7.97
C ALA A 67 -0.51 -4.70 -6.88
N ILE A 68 -1.42 -5.63 -7.11
CA ILE A 68 -2.47 -6.02 -6.15
C ILE A 68 -2.24 -7.40 -5.53
N ASP A 69 -1.21 -8.11 -5.98
CA ASP A 69 -0.93 -9.51 -5.64
C ASP A 69 -0.01 -9.69 -4.43
N SER A 70 0.61 -8.61 -3.92
CA SER A 70 1.43 -8.67 -2.72
C SER A 70 0.60 -8.50 -1.43
N TYR A 71 1.03 -9.15 -0.35
CA TYR A 71 0.41 -8.99 0.98
C TYR A 71 0.42 -7.53 1.43
N PHE A 72 1.48 -6.80 1.17
CA PHE A 72 1.62 -5.38 1.45
C PHE A 72 0.53 -4.55 0.75
N SER A 73 0.39 -4.73 -0.55
CA SER A 73 -0.62 -4.02 -1.36
C SER A 73 -2.04 -4.34 -0.91
N GLN A 74 -2.35 -5.61 -0.63
CA GLN A 74 -3.67 -6.03 -0.16
C GLN A 74 -4.05 -5.34 1.16
N ASN A 75 -3.08 -5.18 2.07
CA ASN A 75 -3.31 -4.48 3.33
C ASN A 75 -3.50 -2.97 3.13
N ILE A 76 -2.75 -2.31 2.23
CA ILE A 76 -3.00 -0.90 1.86
C ILE A 76 -4.43 -0.75 1.35
N ILE A 77 -4.84 -1.58 0.40
CA ILE A 77 -6.19 -1.58 -0.18
C ILE A 77 -7.24 -1.69 0.94
N SER A 78 -7.09 -2.68 1.83
CA SER A 78 -8.00 -2.89 2.95
C SER A 78 -8.09 -1.68 3.89
N GLY A 79 -6.95 -1.04 4.16
CA GLY A 79 -6.89 0.18 4.99
C GLY A 79 -7.61 1.35 4.34
N VAL A 80 -7.38 1.59 3.06
CA VAL A 80 -8.05 2.66 2.29
C VAL A 80 -9.54 2.40 2.21
N GLU A 81 -9.96 1.18 1.86
CA GLU A 81 -11.37 0.79 1.73
C GLU A 81 -12.13 0.95 3.05
N THR A 82 -11.53 0.58 4.17
CA THR A 82 -12.12 0.72 5.51
C THR A 82 -12.50 2.19 5.80
N VAL A 83 -11.60 3.14 5.50
CA VAL A 83 -11.86 4.56 5.75
C VAL A 83 -12.85 5.11 4.72
N ALA A 84 -12.68 4.80 3.44
CA ALA A 84 -13.54 5.25 2.36
C ALA A 84 -14.99 4.76 2.54
N GLY A 85 -15.17 3.48 2.87
CA GLY A 85 -16.48 2.89 3.12
C GLY A 85 -17.24 3.56 4.26
N ASN A 86 -16.55 3.87 5.38
CA ASN A 86 -17.14 4.59 6.51
C ASN A 86 -17.60 6.02 6.15
N LYS A 87 -16.97 6.63 5.15
CA LYS A 87 -17.33 7.95 4.61
C LYS A 87 -18.35 7.87 3.46
N GLY A 88 -18.77 6.65 3.07
CA GLY A 88 -19.72 6.43 1.96
C GLY A 88 -19.11 6.68 0.58
N TYR A 89 -17.79 6.49 0.44
CA TYR A 89 -17.06 6.61 -0.82
C TYR A 89 -16.81 5.24 -1.45
N VAL A 90 -16.75 5.24 -2.78
CA VAL A 90 -16.31 4.10 -3.59
C VAL A 90 -14.84 4.31 -3.96
N VAL A 91 -14.04 3.24 -3.92
CA VAL A 91 -12.64 3.26 -4.34
C VAL A 91 -12.51 2.64 -5.73
N LEU A 92 -11.94 3.38 -6.68
CA LEU A 92 -11.55 2.88 -7.99
C LEU A 92 -10.10 2.40 -7.91
N PHE A 93 -9.88 1.12 -8.15
CA PHE A 93 -8.53 0.53 -8.17
C PHE A 93 -7.94 0.63 -9.56
N CYS A 94 -6.73 1.19 -9.66
CA CYS A 94 -5.97 1.34 -10.89
C CYS A 94 -4.60 0.70 -10.71
N GLN A 95 -4.35 -0.41 -11.38
CA GLN A 95 -3.04 -1.08 -11.32
C GLN A 95 -2.09 -0.47 -12.35
N THR A 96 -1.00 0.13 -11.89
CA THR A 96 -0.04 0.83 -12.76
C THR A 96 1.08 -0.08 -13.26
N HIS A 97 1.30 -1.25 -12.67
CA HIS A 97 2.43 -2.15 -12.95
C HIS A 97 3.81 -1.51 -12.74
N GLY A 98 3.89 -0.39 -12.01
CA GLY A 98 5.11 0.40 -11.87
C GLY A 98 5.51 1.13 -13.15
N ASP A 99 4.59 1.30 -14.10
CA ASP A 99 4.80 1.97 -15.38
C ASP A 99 4.29 3.41 -15.30
N GLN A 100 5.19 4.37 -15.55
CA GLN A 100 4.90 5.81 -15.47
C GLN A 100 3.87 6.25 -16.51
N GLU A 101 3.91 5.71 -17.74
CA GLU A 101 2.96 6.08 -18.79
C GLU A 101 1.54 5.60 -18.44
N VAL A 102 1.43 4.38 -17.92
CA VAL A 102 0.16 3.82 -17.45
C VAL A 102 -0.39 4.62 -16.27
N GLU A 103 0.46 4.99 -15.31
CA GLU A 103 0.08 5.83 -14.19
C GLU A 103 -0.45 7.18 -14.66
N PHE A 104 0.27 7.82 -15.57
CA PHE A 104 -0.10 9.11 -16.12
C PHE A 104 -1.44 9.07 -16.87
N ASP A 105 -1.70 8.02 -17.62
CA ASP A 105 -2.97 7.84 -18.33
C ASP A 105 -4.13 7.61 -17.35
N PHE A 106 -3.90 6.88 -16.25
CA PHE A 106 -4.91 6.76 -15.19
C PHE A 106 -5.21 8.12 -14.55
N LEU A 107 -4.20 8.95 -14.27
CA LEU A 107 -4.42 10.29 -13.73
C LEU A 107 -5.29 11.17 -14.64
N LYS A 108 -5.02 11.16 -15.95
CA LYS A 108 -5.88 11.84 -16.95
C LYS A 108 -7.32 11.32 -16.92
N LEU A 109 -7.46 9.99 -16.84
CA LEU A 109 -8.77 9.35 -16.77
C LEU A 109 -9.51 9.76 -15.50
N MET A 110 -8.83 9.77 -14.33
CA MET A 110 -9.43 10.17 -13.05
C MET A 110 -9.87 11.64 -13.06
N LYS A 111 -9.08 12.53 -13.65
CA LYS A 111 -9.46 13.93 -13.91
C LYS A 111 -10.74 14.02 -14.73
N THR A 112 -10.83 13.26 -15.82
CA THR A 112 -12.01 13.21 -16.69
C THR A 112 -13.23 12.63 -15.96
N ARG A 113 -13.03 11.63 -15.12
CA ARG A 113 -14.07 11.00 -14.28
C ARG A 113 -14.47 11.86 -13.09
N LYS A 114 -13.74 12.94 -12.80
CA LYS A 114 -14.00 13.85 -11.67
C LYS A 114 -14.04 13.12 -10.33
N VAL A 115 -13.07 12.24 -10.08
CA VAL A 115 -12.92 11.66 -8.75
C VAL A 115 -12.63 12.77 -7.75
N ASP A 116 -13.04 12.59 -6.50
CA ASP A 116 -12.92 13.63 -5.47
C ASP A 116 -11.49 13.69 -4.88
N GLY A 117 -10.69 12.64 -5.09
CA GLY A 117 -9.29 12.59 -4.65
C GLY A 117 -8.57 11.35 -5.11
N ILE A 118 -7.25 11.35 -4.97
CA ILE A 118 -6.36 10.28 -5.46
C ILE A 118 -5.36 9.87 -4.37
N ILE A 119 -5.16 8.57 -4.20
CA ILE A 119 -4.03 7.99 -3.45
C ILE A 119 -3.13 7.30 -4.46
N GLN A 120 -1.85 7.66 -4.48
CA GLN A 120 -0.82 7.06 -5.32
C GLN A 120 0.16 6.27 -4.45
N VAL A 121 0.39 5.01 -4.78
CA VAL A 121 1.32 4.14 -4.05
C VAL A 121 2.58 3.96 -4.86
N GLN A 122 3.73 4.30 -4.29
CA GLN A 122 5.05 4.16 -4.92
C GLN A 122 5.11 4.76 -6.33
N SER A 123 4.53 5.96 -6.50
CA SER A 123 4.56 6.67 -7.77
C SER A 123 6.00 6.96 -8.20
N GLN A 124 6.27 6.76 -9.49
CA GLN A 124 7.54 7.11 -10.11
C GLN A 124 7.47 8.49 -10.80
N LEU A 125 6.30 9.13 -10.77
CA LEU A 125 6.12 10.45 -11.37
C LEU A 125 6.78 11.52 -10.50
N SER A 126 7.36 12.51 -11.17
CA SER A 126 7.95 13.70 -10.55
C SER A 126 7.02 14.92 -10.65
N GLU A 127 7.30 15.98 -9.91
CA GLU A 127 6.53 17.22 -9.97
C GLU A 127 6.45 17.77 -11.41
N THR A 128 7.51 17.60 -12.20
CA THR A 128 7.55 18.06 -13.60
C THR A 128 6.55 17.37 -14.50
N ASP A 129 6.11 16.15 -14.17
CA ASP A 129 5.10 15.41 -14.91
C ASP A 129 3.68 15.99 -14.70
N PHE A 130 3.48 16.81 -13.67
CA PHE A 130 2.21 17.45 -13.34
C PHE A 130 2.03 18.86 -13.94
N HIS A 131 2.97 19.35 -14.73
CA HIS A 131 2.77 20.55 -15.52
C HIS A 131 1.73 20.32 -16.62
N GLU A 132 1.15 21.38 -17.15
CA GLU A 132 0.11 21.26 -18.19
C GLU A 132 0.44 20.12 -19.20
N PRO A 133 -0.46 19.19 -19.44
CA PRO A 133 -1.93 19.26 -19.29
C PRO A 133 -2.52 18.62 -18.01
N LEU A 134 -1.71 18.25 -17.05
CA LEU A 134 -2.13 17.45 -15.90
C LEU A 134 -2.31 18.24 -14.58
N SER A 135 -2.58 19.57 -14.64
CA SER A 135 -2.95 20.28 -13.42
C SER A 135 -4.15 19.59 -12.77
N LEU A 136 -3.90 18.83 -11.71
CA LEU A 136 -4.92 18.14 -10.95
C LEU A 136 -5.38 19.08 -9.83
N ASN A 137 -6.56 19.67 -10.01
CA ASN A 137 -7.18 20.52 -8.99
C ASN A 137 -7.95 19.66 -7.97
N MET A 138 -7.40 18.51 -7.57
CA MET A 138 -8.02 17.63 -6.58
C MET A 138 -6.97 17.16 -5.58
N PRO A 139 -7.36 16.88 -4.33
CA PRO A 139 -6.47 16.37 -3.31
C PRO A 139 -5.77 15.08 -3.73
N ARG A 140 -4.46 15.02 -3.46
CA ARG A 140 -3.63 13.84 -3.73
C ARG A 140 -2.80 13.48 -2.50
N VAL A 141 -2.74 12.20 -2.18
CA VAL A 141 -1.85 11.64 -1.15
C VAL A 141 -0.91 10.66 -1.79
N HIS A 142 0.37 10.77 -1.48
CA HIS A 142 1.39 9.82 -1.90
C HIS A 142 1.71 8.84 -0.76
N ILE A 143 1.72 7.54 -1.07
CA ILE A 143 2.27 6.49 -0.21
C ILE A 143 3.62 6.08 -0.77
N GLY A 144 4.70 6.52 -0.11
CA GLY A 144 6.09 6.34 -0.50
C GLY A 144 6.94 7.52 -0.07
N LYS A 145 8.26 7.38 -0.11
CA LYS A 145 9.21 8.41 0.36
C LYS A 145 9.60 9.41 -0.75
N ASN A 146 9.11 9.24 -1.97
CA ASN A 146 9.45 10.10 -3.10
C ASN A 146 9.05 11.55 -2.82
N GLN A 147 10.03 12.40 -2.51
CA GLN A 147 9.85 13.83 -2.21
C GLN A 147 9.56 14.66 -3.48
N ASP A 148 9.92 14.13 -4.66
CA ASP A 148 9.75 14.84 -5.94
C ASP A 148 8.39 14.56 -6.60
N CYS A 149 7.49 13.87 -5.94
CA CYS A 149 6.17 13.47 -6.51
C CYS A 149 5.17 14.62 -6.68
N GLY A 150 5.52 15.84 -6.29
CA GLY A 150 4.61 17.00 -6.31
C GLY A 150 3.35 16.83 -5.46
N CYS A 151 3.40 15.95 -4.45
CA CYS A 151 2.35 15.76 -3.46
C CYS A 151 2.75 16.39 -2.14
N HIS A 152 1.88 17.25 -1.59
CA HIS A 152 2.09 17.86 -0.27
C HIS A 152 1.56 17.01 0.88
N MET A 153 0.92 15.89 0.61
CA MET A 153 0.46 14.91 1.60
C MET A 153 1.15 13.57 1.33
N VAL A 154 2.03 13.16 2.24
CA VAL A 154 2.88 11.98 2.07
C VAL A 154 2.77 11.07 3.29
N CYS A 155 2.61 9.78 3.04
CA CYS A 155 2.64 8.73 4.06
C CYS A 155 3.67 7.69 3.69
N TYR A 156 4.59 7.32 4.57
CA TYR A 156 5.56 6.28 4.28
C TYR A 156 6.00 5.48 5.51
N LEU A 157 6.70 4.40 5.26
CA LEU A 157 7.31 3.55 6.27
C LEU A 157 8.77 3.93 6.44
N ASP A 158 9.25 3.92 7.67
CA ASP A 158 10.65 4.17 7.99
C ASP A 158 11.48 2.89 7.73
N TYR A 159 11.83 2.67 6.46
CA TYR A 159 12.61 1.50 6.04
C TYR A 159 14.04 1.53 6.62
N GLU A 160 14.64 2.70 6.79
CA GLU A 160 15.98 2.82 7.38
C GLU A 160 15.96 2.32 8.83
N GLU A 161 14.99 2.77 9.64
CA GLU A 161 14.86 2.32 11.03
C GLU A 161 14.50 0.84 11.09
N ALA A 162 13.69 0.34 10.15
CA ALA A 162 13.38 -1.07 10.02
C ALA A 162 14.64 -1.91 9.76
N ALA A 163 15.43 -1.49 8.77
CA ALA A 163 16.68 -2.14 8.42
C ALA A 163 17.70 -2.05 9.56
N PHE A 164 17.84 -0.89 10.18
CA PHE A 164 18.71 -0.70 11.33
C PHE A 164 18.37 -1.68 12.47
N ARG A 165 17.10 -1.80 12.86
CA ARG A 165 16.66 -2.70 13.94
C ARG A 165 16.90 -4.16 13.60
N LEU A 166 16.57 -4.57 12.37
CA LEU A 166 16.83 -5.93 11.91
C LEU A 166 18.31 -6.24 11.93
N VAL A 167 19.13 -5.39 11.30
CA VAL A 167 20.59 -5.61 11.22
C VAL A 167 21.22 -5.57 12.60
N LYS A 168 20.85 -4.64 13.47
CA LYS A 168 21.35 -4.59 14.85
C LYS A 168 21.07 -5.90 15.59
N HIS A 169 19.86 -6.46 15.44
CA HIS A 169 19.53 -7.77 16.01
C HIS A 169 20.41 -8.89 15.43
N LEU A 170 20.57 -8.95 14.10
CA LEU A 170 21.39 -9.97 13.45
C LEU A 170 22.87 -9.89 13.89
N LEU A 171 23.41 -8.68 14.04
CA LEU A 171 24.77 -8.46 14.56
C LEU A 171 24.95 -8.95 16.02
N THR A 172 23.91 -8.81 16.87
CA THR A 172 23.95 -9.35 18.24
C THR A 172 23.97 -10.88 18.28
N LEU A 173 23.44 -11.54 17.25
CA LEU A 173 23.51 -12.99 17.09
C LEU A 173 24.84 -13.48 16.50
N GLY A 174 25.72 -12.56 16.10
CA GLY A 174 27.04 -12.89 15.57
C GLY A 174 27.15 -12.90 14.05
N HIS A 175 26.05 -12.66 13.33
CA HIS A 175 26.08 -12.59 11.86
C HIS A 175 26.89 -11.38 11.38
N ARG A 176 27.68 -11.56 10.32
CA ARG A 176 28.54 -10.50 9.74
C ARG A 176 28.36 -10.35 8.23
N TYR A 177 28.07 -11.42 7.53
CA TYR A 177 27.84 -11.44 6.10
C TYR A 177 26.33 -11.49 5.84
N ILE A 178 25.74 -10.33 5.58
CA ILE A 178 24.30 -10.15 5.36
C ILE A 178 24.07 -9.98 3.86
N SER A 179 23.15 -10.73 3.30
CA SER A 179 22.73 -10.55 1.90
C SER A 179 21.28 -10.11 1.83
N LEU A 180 20.98 -9.13 0.98
CA LEU A 180 19.64 -8.70 0.66
C LEU A 180 19.23 -9.26 -0.70
N LEU A 181 18.08 -9.91 -0.77
CA LEU A 181 17.41 -10.32 -2.00
C LEU A 181 16.16 -9.47 -2.21
N TYR A 182 16.08 -8.75 -3.32
CA TYR A 182 14.98 -7.86 -3.61
C TYR A 182 14.60 -7.86 -5.09
N ASP A 183 13.46 -7.27 -5.43
CA ASP A 183 13.00 -7.08 -6.80
C ASP A 183 13.17 -5.60 -7.21
N ASP A 184 14.04 -5.32 -8.20
CA ASP A 184 14.33 -3.95 -8.68
C ASP A 184 13.07 -3.17 -9.05
N LYS A 185 12.05 -3.87 -9.51
CA LYS A 185 10.83 -3.22 -9.99
C LYS A 185 9.89 -2.79 -8.87
N ARG A 186 10.07 -3.37 -7.67
CA ARG A 186 9.15 -3.17 -6.54
C ARG A 186 9.81 -2.53 -5.32
N ASP A 187 11.09 -2.83 -5.09
CA ASP A 187 11.74 -2.60 -3.81
C ASP A 187 13.06 -1.79 -3.92
N GLY A 188 13.22 -0.97 -4.96
CA GLY A 188 14.48 -0.23 -5.21
C GLY A 188 14.92 0.62 -4.02
N GLU A 189 14.00 1.32 -3.37
CA GLU A 189 14.27 2.14 -2.19
C GLU A 189 14.75 1.31 -0.99
N LEU A 190 14.27 0.06 -0.85
CA LEU A 190 14.64 -0.82 0.25
C LEU A 190 16.14 -1.16 0.24
N ALA A 191 16.76 -1.27 -0.92
CA ALA A 191 18.19 -1.58 -1.01
C ALA A 191 19.05 -0.47 -0.42
N ASP A 192 18.74 0.79 -0.72
CA ASP A 192 19.46 1.97 -0.20
C ASP A 192 19.24 2.13 1.31
N GLU A 193 18.02 1.95 1.77
CA GLU A 193 17.64 2.02 3.18
C GLU A 193 18.29 0.86 3.98
N MET A 194 18.37 -0.34 3.41
CA MET A 194 19.05 -1.47 4.03
C MET A 194 20.55 -1.20 4.18
N GLU A 195 21.19 -0.61 3.18
CA GLU A 195 22.60 -0.20 3.25
C GLU A 195 22.81 0.87 4.32
N SER A 196 21.92 1.86 4.40
CA SER A 196 21.96 2.90 5.45
C SER A 196 21.80 2.30 6.84
N GLY A 197 20.81 1.42 7.03
CA GLY A 197 20.56 0.71 8.28
C GLY A 197 21.75 -0.16 8.71
N LEU A 198 22.38 -0.88 7.77
CA LEU A 198 23.60 -1.66 8.01
C LEU A 198 24.74 -0.77 8.49
N LYS A 199 25.02 0.32 7.78
CA LYS A 199 26.10 1.26 8.14
C LYS A 199 25.90 1.85 9.53
N ARG A 200 24.65 2.19 9.87
CA ARG A 200 24.29 2.70 11.18
C ARG A 200 24.43 1.66 12.27
N ALA A 201 23.93 0.44 12.05
CA ALA A 201 24.03 -0.65 13.01
C ALA A 201 25.47 -1.09 13.24
N GLY A 202 26.29 -1.18 12.20
CA GLY A 202 27.72 -1.50 12.30
C GLY A 202 28.50 -0.47 13.12
N ARG A 203 28.23 0.82 12.91
CA ARG A 203 28.84 1.89 13.69
C ARG A 203 28.47 1.80 15.18
N GLU A 204 27.20 1.57 15.51
CA GLU A 204 26.77 1.43 16.91
C GLU A 204 27.33 0.16 17.58
N ALA A 205 27.40 -0.95 16.85
CA ALA A 205 27.92 -2.21 17.37
C ALA A 205 29.45 -2.25 17.40
N GLN A 206 30.13 -1.22 16.87
CA GLN A 206 31.60 -1.18 16.73
C GLN A 206 32.15 -2.44 16.04
N CYS A 207 31.45 -2.98 15.06
CA CYS A 207 31.85 -4.18 14.31
C CYS A 207 31.70 -3.94 12.81
N GLU A 208 32.56 -4.61 12.04
CA GLU A 208 32.48 -4.64 10.61
C GLU A 208 31.39 -5.64 10.18
N ALA A 209 30.53 -5.20 9.26
CA ALA A 209 29.51 -6.02 8.64
C ALA A 209 29.48 -5.76 7.14
N HIS A 210 29.21 -6.80 6.36
CA HIS A 210 29.24 -6.76 4.91
C HIS A 210 27.84 -6.99 4.36
N LEU A 211 27.38 -6.09 3.48
CA LEU A 211 26.14 -6.23 2.74
C LEU A 211 26.44 -6.64 1.30
N SER A 212 25.82 -7.74 0.86
CA SER A 212 25.76 -8.12 -0.55
C SER A 212 24.32 -8.03 -1.05
N ILE A 213 24.14 -7.52 -2.26
CA ILE A 213 22.81 -7.29 -2.83
C ILE A 213 22.61 -8.23 -4.01
N PHE A 214 21.48 -8.94 -4.02
CA PHE A 214 21.07 -9.85 -5.07
C PHE A 214 19.67 -9.49 -5.57
N ARG A 215 19.40 -9.79 -6.84
CA ARG A 215 18.14 -9.46 -7.50
C ARG A 215 17.39 -10.72 -7.90
N ALA A 216 16.11 -10.76 -7.57
CA ALA A 216 15.19 -11.80 -8.00
C ALA A 216 13.76 -11.28 -7.94
N GLU A 217 12.92 -11.82 -8.80
CA GLU A 217 11.48 -11.58 -8.79
C GLU A 217 10.87 -11.85 -7.41
N ASP A 218 9.97 -10.98 -6.94
CA ASP A 218 9.23 -11.18 -5.69
C ASP A 218 8.18 -12.29 -5.85
N SER A 219 8.70 -13.53 -5.85
CA SER A 219 7.91 -14.75 -5.95
C SER A 219 8.64 -15.91 -5.27
N ALA A 220 7.90 -16.96 -4.88
CA ALA A 220 8.52 -18.17 -4.32
C ALA A 220 9.50 -18.82 -5.31
N GLN A 221 9.20 -18.77 -6.61
CA GLN A 221 10.08 -19.30 -7.63
C GLN A 221 11.34 -18.44 -7.81
N GLY A 222 11.20 -17.11 -7.70
CA GLY A 222 12.33 -16.17 -7.72
C GLY A 222 13.29 -16.43 -6.56
N GLY A 223 12.78 -16.52 -5.33
CA GLY A 223 13.57 -16.86 -4.15
C GLY A 223 14.25 -18.23 -4.25
N TYR A 224 13.52 -19.24 -4.68
CA TYR A 224 14.04 -20.60 -4.88
C TYR A 224 15.23 -20.62 -5.86
N ARG A 225 15.06 -20.03 -7.05
CA ARG A 225 16.12 -19.99 -8.09
C ARG A 225 17.32 -19.14 -7.68
N ALA A 226 17.08 -18.04 -6.97
CA ALA A 226 18.14 -17.17 -6.48
C ALA A 226 19.02 -17.92 -5.49
N PHE A 227 18.42 -18.61 -4.53
CA PHE A 227 19.15 -19.38 -3.54
C PHE A 227 19.92 -20.56 -4.16
N GLN A 228 19.33 -21.30 -5.10
CA GLN A 228 20.04 -22.35 -5.84
C GLN A 228 21.31 -21.81 -6.53
N ARG A 229 21.23 -20.62 -7.13
CA ARG A 229 22.41 -19.97 -7.76
C ARG A 229 23.48 -19.60 -6.74
N MET A 230 23.09 -19.15 -5.53
CA MET A 230 24.04 -18.84 -4.45
C MET A 230 24.77 -20.12 -3.99
N VAL A 231 24.03 -21.21 -3.80
CA VAL A 231 24.63 -22.53 -3.44
C VAL A 231 25.61 -23.00 -4.51
N GLN A 232 25.22 -22.95 -5.79
CA GLN A 232 26.10 -23.38 -6.90
C GLN A 232 27.39 -22.55 -7.00
N LYS A 233 27.35 -21.28 -6.62
CA LYS A 233 28.50 -20.38 -6.61
C LYS A 233 29.33 -20.43 -5.32
N GLY A 234 28.86 -21.13 -4.29
CA GLY A 234 29.48 -21.15 -2.99
C GLY A 234 29.43 -19.78 -2.28
N THR A 235 28.38 -18.98 -2.51
CA THR A 235 28.23 -17.63 -1.96
C THR A 235 27.08 -17.55 -0.95
N ILE A 236 26.99 -18.56 -0.07
CA ILE A 236 25.97 -18.58 0.99
C ILE A 236 26.39 -17.56 2.08
N PRO A 237 25.52 -16.57 2.44
CA PRO A 237 25.82 -15.61 3.51
C PRO A 237 25.56 -16.19 4.89
N ASP A 238 25.94 -15.47 5.97
CA ASP A 238 25.53 -15.82 7.33
C ASP A 238 24.01 -15.68 7.48
N VAL A 239 23.45 -14.65 6.85
CA VAL A 239 22.01 -14.42 6.84
C VAL A 239 21.53 -13.87 5.49
N LEU A 240 20.46 -14.44 4.98
CA LEU A 240 19.77 -13.93 3.79
C LEU A 240 18.48 -13.21 4.22
N VAL A 241 18.39 -11.93 3.86
CA VAL A 241 17.22 -11.10 4.08
C VAL A 241 16.47 -10.93 2.77
N THR A 242 15.17 -11.12 2.75
CA THR A 242 14.34 -10.92 1.55
C THR A 242 13.41 -9.73 1.71
N ALA A 243 13.18 -9.00 0.62
CA ALA A 243 12.21 -7.92 0.58
C ALA A 243 10.77 -8.42 0.72
N GLY A 244 10.48 -9.65 0.27
CA GLY A 244 9.16 -10.25 0.30
C GLY A 244 9.11 -11.62 0.99
N ASP A 245 7.96 -11.93 1.58
CA ASP A 245 7.71 -13.23 2.24
C ASP A 245 7.74 -14.40 1.26
N LEU A 246 7.25 -14.18 0.03
CA LEU A 246 7.23 -15.24 -0.99
C LEU A 246 8.64 -15.67 -1.37
N GLN A 247 9.57 -14.72 -1.50
CA GLN A 247 10.98 -15.05 -1.73
C GLN A 247 11.53 -15.90 -0.57
N ALA A 248 11.22 -15.54 0.69
CA ALA A 248 11.67 -16.29 1.86
C ALA A 248 11.13 -17.75 1.86
N ILE A 249 9.86 -17.95 1.49
CA ILE A 249 9.27 -19.29 1.34
C ILE A 249 10.01 -20.09 0.27
N GLY A 250 10.31 -19.46 -0.86
CA GLY A 250 11.09 -20.09 -1.92
C GLY A 250 12.48 -20.52 -1.47
N ILE A 251 13.14 -19.70 -0.66
CA ILE A 251 14.46 -20.01 -0.05
C ILE A 251 14.34 -21.17 0.93
N LEU A 252 13.34 -21.19 1.84
CA LEU A 252 13.11 -22.32 2.74
C LEU A 252 12.96 -23.63 1.98
N LYS A 253 12.21 -23.62 0.89
CA LYS A 253 12.05 -24.80 0.02
C LYS A 253 13.38 -25.21 -0.62
N ALA A 254 14.14 -24.28 -1.18
CA ALA A 254 15.40 -24.54 -1.84
C ALA A 254 16.48 -25.03 -0.83
N ALA A 255 16.52 -24.46 0.38
CA ALA A 255 17.39 -24.90 1.46
C ALA A 255 17.10 -26.36 1.87
N ARG A 256 15.81 -26.69 2.06
CA ARG A 256 15.39 -28.06 2.36
C ARG A 256 15.82 -29.05 1.25
N ASP A 257 15.63 -28.70 -0.02
CA ASP A 257 16.00 -29.55 -1.15
C ASP A 257 17.52 -29.70 -1.28
N GLY A 258 18.28 -28.69 -0.88
CA GLY A 258 19.72 -28.68 -0.85
C GLY A 258 20.37 -29.21 0.43
N HIS A 259 19.57 -29.73 1.38
CA HIS A 259 20.04 -30.18 2.72
C HIS A 259 20.81 -29.09 3.49
N ILE A 260 20.43 -27.83 3.34
CA ILE A 260 20.95 -26.68 4.08
C ILE A 260 20.00 -26.36 5.22
N SER A 261 20.50 -26.36 6.44
CA SER A 261 19.72 -26.12 7.65
C SER A 261 19.55 -24.61 7.90
N ILE A 262 18.30 -24.17 8.14
CA ILE A 262 18.00 -22.83 8.62
C ILE A 262 17.49 -22.97 10.05
N PRO A 263 18.10 -22.31 11.03
CA PRO A 263 19.14 -21.24 10.92
C PRO A 263 20.59 -21.70 11.00
N GLU A 264 20.92 -22.99 11.15
CA GLU A 264 22.25 -23.48 11.56
C GLU A 264 23.34 -23.22 10.51
N ASP A 265 23.06 -23.47 9.22
CA ASP A 265 24.01 -23.22 8.13
C ASP A 265 23.86 -21.81 7.53
N MET A 266 22.65 -21.25 7.58
CA MET A 266 22.32 -19.89 7.12
C MET A 266 21.06 -19.40 7.80
N ALA A 267 21.08 -18.20 8.37
CA ALA A 267 19.89 -17.57 8.90
C ALA A 267 19.02 -16.94 7.77
N LEU A 268 17.73 -16.77 8.06
CA LEU A 268 16.77 -16.16 7.13
C LEU A 268 15.93 -15.12 7.85
N ALA A 269 15.71 -13.97 7.20
CA ALA A 269 14.76 -12.96 7.65
C ALA A 269 14.05 -12.34 6.44
N CYS A 270 12.89 -11.69 6.66
CA CYS A 270 12.17 -11.02 5.58
C CYS A 270 11.49 -9.72 6.04
N PHE A 271 10.96 -8.97 5.09
CA PHE A 271 10.05 -7.87 5.34
C PHE A 271 8.60 -8.30 5.04
N ASN A 272 7.62 -7.50 5.51
CA ASN A 272 6.15 -7.58 5.38
C ASN A 272 5.43 -8.36 6.48
N ASP A 273 5.98 -9.45 6.99
CA ASP A 273 5.40 -10.29 8.05
C ASP A 273 3.97 -10.78 7.75
N SER A 274 3.78 -11.38 6.57
CA SER A 274 2.51 -12.05 6.29
C SER A 274 2.28 -13.25 7.24
N PRO A 275 1.05 -13.69 7.43
CA PRO A 275 0.73 -14.79 8.34
C PRO A 275 1.53 -16.07 8.09
N VAL A 276 1.99 -16.28 6.86
CA VAL A 276 2.78 -17.46 6.49
C VAL A 276 4.13 -17.51 7.23
N CYS A 277 4.72 -16.35 7.58
CA CYS A 277 5.99 -16.30 8.30
C CYS A 277 5.94 -16.98 9.68
N SER A 278 4.78 -17.00 10.31
CA SER A 278 4.57 -17.63 11.63
C SER A 278 4.23 -19.12 11.58
N VAL A 279 3.77 -19.63 10.42
CA VAL A 279 3.27 -21.02 10.31
C VAL A 279 4.22 -21.97 9.56
N VAL A 280 5.25 -21.44 8.91
CA VAL A 280 6.30 -22.27 8.30
C VAL A 280 7.30 -22.74 9.34
N SER A 281 8.10 -23.75 9.03
CA SER A 281 9.15 -24.25 9.91
C SER A 281 10.50 -24.27 9.18
N PRO A 282 11.52 -23.57 9.74
CA PRO A 282 11.43 -22.70 10.92
C PRO A 282 10.56 -21.47 10.68
N ALA A 283 9.93 -20.94 11.75
CA ALA A 283 9.17 -19.69 11.67
C ALA A 283 10.11 -18.52 11.32
N ILE A 284 9.67 -17.67 10.38
CA ILE A 284 10.56 -16.66 9.79
C ILE A 284 10.56 -15.37 10.64
N THR A 285 11.75 -14.93 11.04
CA THR A 285 11.99 -13.59 11.60
C THR A 285 11.66 -12.56 10.54
N SER A 286 10.79 -11.61 10.87
CA SER A 286 10.30 -10.65 9.89
C SER A 286 10.14 -9.25 10.46
N VAL A 287 10.25 -8.25 9.58
CA VAL A 287 9.84 -6.87 9.88
C VAL A 287 8.39 -6.69 9.49
N GLU A 288 7.50 -6.55 10.48
CA GLU A 288 6.09 -6.23 10.26
C GLU A 288 5.97 -4.81 9.72
N MET A 289 5.47 -4.70 8.50
CA MET A 289 5.18 -3.44 7.84
C MET A 289 3.70 -3.11 8.05
N PRO A 290 3.34 -2.02 8.77
CA PRO A 290 1.94 -1.73 9.13
C PRO A 290 1.13 -1.18 7.94
N ALA A 291 1.08 -1.91 6.82
CA ALA A 291 0.51 -1.46 5.55
C ALA A 291 -0.97 -1.07 5.63
N ALA A 292 -1.78 -1.82 6.41
CA ALA A 292 -3.18 -1.45 6.61
C ALA A 292 -3.32 -0.09 7.32
N LYS A 293 -2.50 0.17 8.35
CA LYS A 293 -2.48 1.47 9.03
C LYS A 293 -2.00 2.58 8.11
N LEU A 294 -1.04 2.29 7.23
CA LEU A 294 -0.54 3.22 6.23
C LEU A 294 -1.65 3.62 5.24
N GLY A 295 -2.40 2.64 4.71
CA GLY A 295 -3.57 2.89 3.87
C GLY A 295 -4.67 3.69 4.57
N MET A 296 -4.95 3.37 5.86
CA MET A 296 -5.90 4.14 6.66
C MET A 296 -5.44 5.59 6.88
N ALA A 297 -4.15 5.80 7.14
CA ALA A 297 -3.56 7.12 7.34
C ALA A 297 -3.67 7.97 6.08
N ALA A 298 -3.27 7.41 4.94
CA ALA A 298 -3.37 8.09 3.64
C ALA A 298 -4.82 8.46 3.30
N ALA A 299 -5.76 7.54 3.51
CA ALA A 299 -7.17 7.82 3.28
C ALA A 299 -7.71 8.92 4.21
N ARG A 300 -7.31 8.95 5.48
CA ARG A 300 -7.71 10.02 6.41
C ARG A 300 -7.19 11.38 5.96
N LEU A 301 -5.88 11.47 5.63
CA LEU A 301 -5.31 12.71 5.09
C LEU A 301 -6.05 13.18 3.85
N LEU A 302 -6.38 12.26 2.93
CA LEU A 302 -7.13 12.58 1.73
C LEU A 302 -8.52 13.15 2.06
N PHE A 303 -9.27 12.48 2.94
CA PHE A 303 -10.61 12.93 3.31
C PHE A 303 -10.61 14.23 4.10
N ASP A 304 -9.63 14.43 4.97
CA ASP A 304 -9.46 15.69 5.68
C ASP A 304 -9.22 16.85 4.69
N SER A 305 -8.50 16.61 3.60
CA SER A 305 -8.30 17.61 2.53
C SER A 305 -9.52 17.80 1.63
N ILE A 306 -10.32 16.75 1.40
CA ILE A 306 -11.59 16.87 0.65
C ILE A 306 -12.63 17.66 1.44
N GLU A 307 -12.65 17.55 2.77
CA GLU A 307 -13.66 18.16 3.65
C GLU A 307 -13.28 19.58 4.07
N ASP A 308 -12.01 19.95 4.02
CA ASP A 308 -11.49 21.25 4.44
C ASP A 308 -10.86 22.01 3.26
N ASP A 309 -11.70 22.79 2.56
CA ASP A 309 -11.30 23.63 1.42
C ASP A 309 -10.44 24.85 1.84
N THR A 310 -10.26 25.07 3.15
CA THR A 310 -9.48 26.19 3.70
C THR A 310 -8.01 25.85 3.93
N ARG A 311 -7.62 24.60 3.73
CA ARG A 311 -6.23 24.16 3.89
C ARG A 311 -5.33 24.81 2.85
N ASP A 312 -4.18 25.27 3.33
CA ASP A 312 -3.12 25.74 2.45
C ASP A 312 -2.53 24.52 1.70
N PRO A 313 -2.69 24.45 0.37
CA PRO A 313 -2.21 23.33 -0.41
C PRO A 313 -0.68 23.20 -0.42
N ASP A 314 0.06 24.26 -0.06
CA ASP A 314 1.52 24.29 -0.10
C ASP A 314 2.16 23.75 1.20
N ILE A 315 1.37 23.47 2.23
CA ILE A 315 1.89 22.90 3.49
C ILE A 315 2.12 21.39 3.33
N LEU A 316 3.39 20.98 3.41
CA LEU A 316 3.76 19.58 3.45
C LEU A 316 3.23 18.88 4.70
N GLN A 317 2.49 17.82 4.54
CA GLN A 317 2.01 16.96 5.62
C GLN A 317 2.62 15.56 5.46
N GLU A 318 3.49 15.21 6.38
CA GLU A 318 4.12 13.88 6.38
C GLU A 318 3.60 13.03 7.53
N MET A 319 3.34 11.76 7.24
CA MET A 319 3.03 10.75 8.25
C MET A 319 3.97 9.56 8.09
N ILE A 320 4.80 9.35 9.11
CA ILE A 320 5.81 8.29 9.13
C ILE A 320 5.33 7.18 10.07
N LEU A 321 5.20 5.97 9.56
CA LEU A 321 4.85 4.82 10.37
C LEU A 321 6.09 3.98 10.66
N GLN A 322 6.22 3.55 11.91
CA GLN A 322 7.35 2.74 12.36
C GLN A 322 7.04 1.25 12.20
N PRO A 323 7.90 0.50 11.48
CA PRO A 323 7.80 -0.96 11.40
C PRO A 323 8.16 -1.62 12.74
N LYS A 324 7.78 -2.89 12.92
CA LYS A 324 8.10 -3.69 14.10
C LYS A 324 8.89 -4.93 13.73
N LEU A 325 9.94 -5.23 14.47
CA LEU A 325 10.70 -6.48 14.30
C LEU A 325 10.02 -7.62 15.08
N LYS A 326 9.68 -8.69 14.38
CA LYS A 326 9.14 -9.95 14.91
C LYS A 326 10.24 -11.01 14.86
N ILE A 327 10.84 -11.28 16.01
CA ILE A 327 11.93 -12.23 16.12
C ILE A 327 11.34 -13.64 16.26
N ARG A 328 11.78 -14.57 15.39
CA ARG A 328 11.36 -15.97 15.39
C ARG A 328 12.59 -16.90 15.26
N GLU A 329 12.38 -18.14 14.83
CA GLU A 329 13.39 -19.20 14.82
C GLU A 329 14.47 -18.99 13.75
N SER A 330 14.09 -18.52 12.57
CA SER A 330 14.93 -18.56 11.36
C SER A 330 16.18 -17.69 11.40
N CYS A 331 16.31 -16.75 12.35
CA CYS A 331 17.51 -15.93 12.52
C CYS A 331 18.54 -16.52 13.50
N GLY A 332 18.26 -17.68 14.08
CA GLY A 332 19.16 -18.32 15.06
C GLY A 332 18.98 -17.81 16.49
N ASN A 333 17.87 -17.11 16.77
CA ASN A 333 17.56 -16.72 18.14
C ASN A 333 17.16 -17.95 18.97
N LYS A 334 17.95 -18.26 20.01
CA LYS A 334 17.73 -19.41 20.92
C LYS A 334 16.85 -19.06 22.12
N THR A 335 16.65 -17.80 22.40
CA THR A 335 15.72 -17.35 23.43
C THR A 335 14.34 -17.25 22.80
N GLY A 336 13.55 -18.33 22.89
CA GLY A 336 12.23 -18.41 22.32
C GLY A 336 11.39 -17.18 22.72
N ILE A 337 11.10 -16.32 21.78
CA ILE A 337 10.12 -15.25 21.97
C ILE A 337 8.85 -15.73 21.30
N PHE A 338 7.88 -16.04 22.11
CA PHE A 338 6.55 -16.33 21.70
C PHE A 338 5.76 -15.02 21.60
N GLU A 339 5.81 -14.34 20.47
CA GLU A 339 4.67 -13.52 20.08
C GLU A 339 3.76 -14.40 19.22
N LEU A 340 3.01 -15.26 19.86
CA LEU A 340 1.89 -15.96 19.27
C LEU A 340 0.67 -15.03 19.37
N PHE A 341 0.19 -14.59 18.21
CA PHE A 341 -1.17 -14.07 18.02
C PHE A 341 -1.68 -13.07 19.10
N VAL A 342 -1.29 -11.78 18.97
CA VAL A 342 -2.06 -10.67 19.52
C VAL A 342 -2.53 -9.79 18.37
#